data_39ff0f62f4da3497f80ca255011b2143
#
_entry.id   39ff0f62f4da3497f80ca255011b2143
#
_cell.length_a   1.000
_cell.length_b   1.000
_cell.length_c   1.000
_cell.angle_alpha   90.00
_cell.angle_beta   90.00
_cell.angle_gamma   90.00
#
_symmetry.space_group_name_H-M   'P 1'
#
loop_
_entity.id
_entity.type
_entity.pdbx_description
1 polymer ?
#
loop_
_entity_poly.entity_id
_entity_poly.type
_entity_poly.pdbx_seq_one_letter_code
_entity_poly.pdbx_strand_id
1 'polypeptide(L)'
;MTNSPLDQITLRSLKGVGLALEEKLAVIGIHNVQDLLFHLPFRFEDRTRINTISLIRAGDQAQLEGEIVTSKILFGRQRSLQCGLLDSSGIVNLRFFHFSAAQKKSLQPGTKIRCFGEVRRGRNGIEIYHPEYKILRPGEDLPVSKTLTPIYPATEGLQQTRLRNIIQQALVLLESTNSVKDYLPASLIAELKMPSLIDAIKLIHQPPLEIPLDWINNG
;
A
#
# COMPACT_ATOMS: atom_id res chain seq x y z
N MET A 1 28.52 -5.51 -11.61
CA MET A 1 27.14 -5.84 -11.20
C MET A 1 27.15 -7.30 -10.80
N THR A 2 26.91 -7.60 -9.54
CA THR A 2 26.98 -8.95 -8.98
C THR A 2 25.86 -9.80 -9.55
N ASN A 3 26.22 -10.83 -10.30
CA ASN A 3 25.29 -11.80 -10.90
C ASN A 3 24.88 -12.86 -9.83
N SER A 4 24.62 -12.42 -8.59
CA SER A 4 24.22 -13.31 -7.52
C SER A 4 22.77 -13.73 -7.70
N PRO A 5 22.43 -15.02 -7.54
CA PRO A 5 21.03 -15.48 -7.54
C PRO A 5 20.23 -14.75 -6.47
N LEU A 6 18.94 -14.49 -6.72
CA LEU A 6 18.07 -13.69 -5.83
C LEU A 6 17.88 -14.31 -4.43
N ASP A 7 18.01 -15.62 -4.31
CA ASP A 7 17.99 -16.37 -3.04
C ASP A 7 19.22 -16.12 -2.16
N GLN A 8 20.33 -15.65 -2.75
CA GLN A 8 21.56 -15.29 -2.05
C GLN A 8 21.63 -13.80 -1.70
N ILE A 9 20.74 -12.98 -2.23
CA ILE A 9 20.69 -11.54 -1.92
C ILE A 9 19.96 -11.35 -0.59
N THR A 10 20.69 -10.83 0.40
CA THR A 10 20.13 -10.57 1.74
C THR A 10 19.14 -9.40 1.71
N LEU A 11 18.13 -9.45 2.58
CA LEU A 11 17.14 -8.38 2.70
C LEU A 11 17.74 -7.03 3.11
N ARG A 12 18.86 -7.04 3.83
CA ARG A 12 19.57 -5.81 4.27
C ARG A 12 20.20 -5.02 3.14
N SER A 13 20.37 -5.62 1.97
CA SER A 13 20.80 -4.89 0.77
C SER A 13 19.76 -3.91 0.28
N LEU A 14 18.48 -4.09 0.68
CA LEU A 14 17.38 -3.22 0.31
C LEU A 14 17.31 -1.99 1.23
N LYS A 15 17.09 -0.81 0.64
CA LYS A 15 17.00 0.43 1.38
C LYS A 15 15.84 0.40 2.38
N GLY A 16 16.14 0.70 3.64
CA GLY A 16 15.15 0.74 4.71
C GLY A 16 14.93 -0.59 5.43
N VAL A 17 15.69 -1.64 5.09
CA VAL A 17 15.66 -2.91 5.81
C VAL A 17 16.80 -2.94 6.83
N GLY A 18 16.45 -2.73 8.09
CA GLY A 18 17.34 -2.96 9.25
C GLY A 18 16.96 -4.24 9.99
N LEU A 19 17.72 -4.58 11.05
CA LEU A 19 17.52 -5.77 11.88
C LEU A 19 16.05 -6.00 12.29
N ALA A 20 15.42 -4.98 12.87
CA ALA A 20 14.04 -5.08 13.37
C ALA A 20 13.00 -5.35 12.26
N LEU A 21 13.25 -4.92 11.02
CA LEU A 21 12.38 -5.24 9.91
C LEU A 21 12.65 -6.65 9.37
N GLU A 22 13.93 -7.03 9.28
CA GLU A 22 14.35 -8.37 8.87
C GLU A 22 13.75 -9.45 9.79
N GLU A 23 13.79 -9.25 11.12
CA GLU A 23 13.17 -10.15 12.10
C GLU A 23 11.65 -10.29 11.85
N LYS A 24 10.95 -9.20 11.57
CA LYS A 24 9.51 -9.25 11.26
C LYS A 24 9.22 -9.97 9.94
N LEU A 25 10.06 -9.81 8.93
CA LEU A 25 9.95 -10.53 7.67
C LEU A 25 10.21 -12.02 7.86
N ALA A 26 11.18 -12.39 8.68
CA ALA A 26 11.46 -13.79 9.02
C ALA A 26 10.27 -14.49 9.68
N VAL A 27 9.46 -13.79 10.50
CA VAL A 27 8.24 -14.34 11.13
C VAL A 27 7.22 -14.82 10.08
N ILE A 28 7.19 -14.17 8.90
CA ILE A 28 6.31 -14.56 7.78
C ILE A 28 7.03 -15.36 6.69
N GLY A 29 8.21 -15.91 7.02
CA GLY A 29 8.96 -16.81 6.13
C GLY A 29 9.77 -16.11 5.04
N ILE A 30 10.03 -14.79 5.15
CA ILE A 30 10.80 -14.03 4.17
C ILE A 30 12.22 -13.83 4.70
N HIS A 31 13.22 -14.47 4.07
CA HIS A 31 14.61 -14.46 4.48
C HIS A 31 15.56 -13.82 3.45
N ASN A 32 15.16 -13.75 2.19
CA ASN A 32 15.97 -13.22 1.08
C ASN A 32 15.09 -12.46 0.06
N VAL A 33 15.72 -11.93 -0.98
CA VAL A 33 15.01 -11.15 -2.01
C VAL A 33 14.07 -12.02 -2.86
N GLN A 34 14.42 -13.29 -3.09
CA GLN A 34 13.53 -14.20 -3.82
C GLN A 34 12.24 -14.44 -3.04
N ASP A 35 12.31 -14.66 -1.72
CA ASP A 35 11.12 -14.85 -0.88
C ASP A 35 10.18 -13.63 -0.95
N LEU A 36 10.72 -12.41 -1.02
CA LEU A 36 9.92 -11.19 -1.23
C LEU A 36 9.14 -11.21 -2.54
N LEU A 37 9.75 -11.70 -3.63
CA LEU A 37 9.10 -11.75 -4.95
C LEU A 37 8.02 -12.85 -5.02
N PHE A 38 8.13 -13.89 -4.20
CA PHE A 38 7.12 -14.95 -4.09
C PHE A 38 6.15 -14.74 -2.92
N HIS A 39 6.31 -13.65 -2.15
CA HIS A 39 5.32 -13.23 -1.18
C HIS A 39 4.19 -12.48 -1.89
N LEU A 40 3.24 -13.25 -2.43
CA LEU A 40 2.20 -12.75 -3.30
C LEU A 40 1.14 -11.92 -2.54
N PRO A 41 0.57 -10.89 -3.17
CA PRO A 41 -0.56 -10.16 -2.59
C PRO A 41 -1.79 -11.08 -2.51
N PHE A 42 -2.60 -10.92 -1.47
CA PHE A 42 -3.84 -11.68 -1.32
C PHE A 42 -5.09 -10.91 -1.79
N ARG A 43 -4.94 -9.59 -2.03
CA ARG A 43 -5.98 -8.73 -2.62
C ARG A 43 -5.37 -7.45 -3.16
N PHE A 44 -6.17 -6.69 -3.91
CA PHE A 44 -5.79 -5.40 -4.49
C PHE A 44 -6.80 -4.31 -4.14
N GLU A 45 -6.33 -3.07 -4.10
CA GLU A 45 -7.12 -1.88 -3.86
C GLU A 45 -6.97 -0.91 -5.02
N ASP A 46 -8.09 -0.30 -5.46
CA ASP A 46 -8.05 0.76 -6.46
C ASP A 46 -7.70 2.11 -5.78
N ARG A 47 -6.46 2.55 -5.97
CA ARG A 47 -5.96 3.87 -5.54
C ARG A 47 -5.59 4.77 -6.72
N THR A 48 -6.24 4.56 -7.85
CA THR A 48 -5.90 5.21 -9.12
C THR A 48 -6.63 6.52 -9.34
N ARG A 49 -7.60 6.82 -8.49
CA ARG A 49 -8.42 8.04 -8.55
C ARG A 49 -8.60 8.65 -7.17
N ILE A 50 -8.77 9.96 -7.15
CA ILE A 50 -9.20 10.69 -5.95
C ILE A 50 -10.72 10.75 -5.96
N ASN A 51 -11.33 10.25 -4.89
CA ASN A 51 -12.77 10.29 -4.71
C ASN A 51 -13.20 11.64 -4.12
N THR A 52 -14.40 12.09 -4.45
CA THR A 52 -15.02 13.29 -3.91
C THR A 52 -15.75 12.94 -2.61
N ILE A 53 -15.53 13.70 -1.52
CA ILE A 53 -16.08 13.41 -0.19
C ILE A 53 -17.62 13.33 -0.21
N SER A 54 -18.29 14.16 -0.96
CA SER A 54 -19.78 14.13 -1.04
C SER A 54 -20.35 12.88 -1.72
N LEU A 55 -19.53 12.13 -2.47
CA LEU A 55 -19.97 10.96 -3.24
C LEU A 55 -19.67 9.63 -2.55
N ILE A 56 -18.80 9.61 -1.52
CA ILE A 56 -18.44 8.37 -0.82
C ILE A 56 -19.56 7.90 0.11
N ARG A 57 -19.68 6.60 0.26
CA ARG A 57 -20.67 5.93 1.10
C ARG A 57 -20.00 4.95 2.07
N ALA A 58 -20.68 4.65 3.16
CA ALA A 58 -20.21 3.62 4.09
C ALA A 58 -20.11 2.27 3.36
N GLY A 59 -18.96 1.63 3.51
CA GLY A 59 -18.55 0.41 2.81
C GLY A 59 -17.56 0.65 1.66
N ASP A 60 -17.46 1.88 1.15
CA ASP A 60 -16.52 2.19 0.07
C ASP A 60 -15.06 2.14 0.57
N GLN A 61 -14.17 1.72 -0.31
CA GLN A 61 -12.74 1.98 -0.20
C GLN A 61 -12.44 3.26 -0.98
N ALA A 62 -11.97 4.30 -0.30
CA ALA A 62 -11.83 5.60 -0.93
C ALA A 62 -10.44 6.22 -0.72
N GLN A 63 -9.87 6.77 -1.81
CA GLN A 63 -8.73 7.66 -1.75
C GLN A 63 -9.23 9.11 -1.81
N LEU A 64 -8.90 9.87 -0.78
CA LEU A 64 -9.33 11.26 -0.62
C LEU A 64 -8.12 12.18 -0.55
N GLU A 65 -8.31 13.40 -1.01
CA GLU A 65 -7.34 14.49 -0.88
C GLU A 65 -8.05 15.72 -0.37
N GLY A 66 -7.45 16.40 0.61
CA GLY A 66 -8.04 17.58 1.18
C GLY A 66 -7.15 18.22 2.24
N GLU A 67 -7.71 19.21 2.91
CA GLU A 67 -7.07 19.95 3.98
C GLU A 67 -7.66 19.56 5.34
N ILE A 68 -6.83 19.37 6.33
CA ILE A 68 -7.26 19.20 7.72
C ILE A 68 -7.79 20.53 8.22
N VAL A 69 -9.06 20.57 8.58
CA VAL A 69 -9.71 21.77 9.14
C VAL A 69 -9.93 21.69 10.64
N THR A 70 -9.94 20.48 11.19
CA THR A 70 -10.03 20.26 12.65
C THR A 70 -9.12 19.13 13.09
N SER A 71 -8.52 19.26 14.27
CA SER A 71 -7.69 18.22 14.89
C SER A 71 -7.89 18.25 16.39
N LYS A 72 -8.60 17.26 16.95
CA LYS A 72 -8.95 17.21 18.38
C LYS A 72 -8.83 15.82 18.96
N ILE A 73 -8.48 15.74 20.23
CA ILE A 73 -8.53 14.50 20.99
C ILE A 73 -9.93 14.33 21.56
N LEU A 74 -10.56 13.21 21.26
CA LEU A 74 -11.82 12.82 21.85
C LEU A 74 -11.55 11.89 23.03
N PHE A 75 -12.16 12.21 24.16
CA PHE A 75 -12.17 11.38 25.34
C PHE A 75 -13.54 10.67 25.42
N GLY A 76 -13.52 9.37 25.42
CA GLY A 76 -14.69 8.51 25.50
C GLY A 76 -14.26 7.15 26.04
N ARG A 77 -15.00 6.07 25.70
CA ARG A 77 -14.61 4.70 26.07
C ARG A 77 -13.18 4.36 25.64
N GLN A 78 -12.76 4.91 24.51
CA GLN A 78 -11.38 4.83 24.00
C GLN A 78 -10.95 6.21 23.52
N ARG A 79 -9.78 6.67 24.00
CA ARG A 79 -9.16 7.92 23.55
C ARG A 79 -8.82 7.83 22.05
N SER A 80 -9.17 8.86 21.28
CA SER A 80 -8.89 8.90 19.85
C SER A 80 -8.54 10.30 19.36
N LEU A 81 -7.70 10.40 18.33
CA LEU A 81 -7.49 11.62 17.58
C LEU A 81 -8.52 11.64 16.44
N GLN A 82 -9.31 12.71 16.36
CA GLN A 82 -10.23 12.96 15.26
C GLN A 82 -9.75 14.17 14.46
N CYS A 83 -9.62 14.00 13.14
CA CYS A 83 -9.26 15.05 12.20
C CYS A 83 -10.37 15.19 11.16
N GLY A 84 -10.88 16.40 10.96
CA GLY A 84 -11.80 16.70 9.87
C GLY A 84 -11.01 17.01 8.60
N LEU A 85 -11.21 16.22 7.55
CA LEU A 85 -10.65 16.42 6.22
C LEU A 85 -11.70 17.08 5.34
N LEU A 86 -11.36 18.24 4.78
CA LEU A 86 -12.21 19.04 3.89
C LEU A 86 -11.68 18.95 2.46
N ASP A 87 -12.56 18.67 1.50
CA ASP A 87 -12.35 18.95 0.08
C ASP A 87 -13.35 20.02 -0.41
N SER A 88 -13.44 20.25 -1.72
CA SER A 88 -14.39 21.20 -2.31
C SER A 88 -15.87 20.82 -2.13
N SER A 89 -16.18 19.61 -1.68
CA SER A 89 -17.52 19.03 -1.68
C SER A 89 -18.07 18.74 -0.29
N GLY A 90 -17.21 18.61 0.72
CA GLY A 90 -17.67 18.25 2.06
C GLY A 90 -16.55 17.95 3.04
N ILE A 91 -16.95 17.44 4.21
CA ILE A 91 -16.02 17.06 5.28
C ILE A 91 -16.23 15.60 5.66
N VAL A 92 -15.13 14.86 5.83
CA VAL A 92 -15.12 13.51 6.41
C VAL A 92 -14.23 13.47 7.65
N ASN A 93 -14.59 12.68 8.65
CA ASN A 93 -13.80 12.54 9.86
C ASN A 93 -12.82 11.37 9.71
N LEU A 94 -11.53 11.63 9.92
CA LEU A 94 -10.48 10.62 10.07
C LEU A 94 -10.29 10.33 11.56
N ARG A 95 -10.25 9.06 11.95
CA ARG A 95 -10.17 8.68 13.35
C ARG A 95 -9.04 7.70 13.64
N PHE A 96 -8.20 8.05 14.60
CA PHE A 96 -7.04 7.26 15.02
C PHE A 96 -7.18 6.92 16.51
N PHE A 97 -7.42 5.65 16.84
CA PHE A 97 -7.51 5.17 18.23
C PHE A 97 -6.13 5.00 18.88
N HIS A 98 -5.12 4.69 18.07
CA HIS A 98 -3.72 4.62 18.47
C HIS A 98 -2.95 5.69 17.70
N PHE A 99 -2.50 6.71 18.38
CA PHE A 99 -1.78 7.84 17.77
C PHE A 99 -0.64 8.34 18.64
N SER A 100 0.45 8.77 18.02
CA SER A 100 1.58 9.40 18.68
C SER A 100 1.42 10.93 18.78
N ALA A 101 2.20 11.54 19.66
CA ALA A 101 2.28 13.01 19.75
C ALA A 101 2.78 13.61 18.43
N ALA A 102 3.71 12.93 17.73
CA ALA A 102 4.20 13.34 16.43
C ALA A 102 3.10 13.32 15.36
N GLN A 103 2.26 12.27 15.33
CA GLN A 103 1.11 12.20 14.44
C GLN A 103 0.10 13.32 14.70
N LYS A 104 -0.24 13.59 15.97
CA LYS A 104 -1.10 14.73 16.32
C LYS A 104 -0.50 16.05 15.86
N LYS A 105 0.82 16.24 16.04
CA LYS A 105 1.53 17.45 15.60
C LYS A 105 1.55 17.61 14.08
N SER A 106 1.59 16.53 13.34
CA SER A 106 1.63 16.55 11.87
C SER A 106 0.26 16.73 11.21
N LEU A 107 -0.85 16.36 11.90
CA LEU A 107 -2.22 16.49 11.40
C LEU A 107 -2.92 17.71 12.02
N GLN A 108 -2.37 18.91 11.82
CA GLN A 108 -2.95 20.16 12.28
C GLN A 108 -3.80 20.84 11.19
N PRO A 109 -4.75 21.72 11.57
CA PRO A 109 -5.45 22.56 10.60
C PRO A 109 -4.49 23.27 9.64
N GLY A 110 -4.84 23.30 8.35
CA GLY A 110 -4.00 23.80 7.26
C GLY A 110 -3.10 22.76 6.61
N THR A 111 -3.01 21.54 7.19
CA THR A 111 -2.20 20.47 6.60
C THR A 111 -2.98 19.79 5.48
N LYS A 112 -2.43 19.79 4.26
CA LYS A 112 -2.97 19.02 3.13
C LYS A 112 -2.48 17.60 3.18
N ILE A 113 -3.39 16.67 2.99
CA ILE A 113 -3.07 15.23 2.98
C ILE A 113 -3.81 14.52 1.86
N ARG A 114 -3.22 13.42 1.39
CA ARG A 114 -3.92 12.36 0.66
C ARG A 114 -4.04 11.15 1.59
N CYS A 115 -5.23 10.60 1.71
CA CYS A 115 -5.46 9.43 2.54
C CYS A 115 -6.27 8.36 1.81
N PHE A 116 -6.16 7.12 2.27
CA PHE A 116 -6.91 5.98 1.75
C PHE A 116 -7.42 5.13 2.92
N GLY A 117 -8.67 4.67 2.82
CA GLY A 117 -9.24 3.77 3.80
C GLY A 117 -10.70 3.45 3.54
N GLU A 118 -11.23 2.53 4.35
CA GLU A 118 -12.63 2.13 4.33
C GLU A 118 -13.51 3.21 4.99
N VAL A 119 -14.51 3.65 4.25
CA VAL A 119 -15.52 4.60 4.73
C VAL A 119 -16.52 3.86 5.61
N ARG A 120 -16.71 4.31 6.84
CA ARG A 120 -17.61 3.71 7.81
C ARG A 120 -18.67 4.70 8.28
N ARG A 121 -19.80 4.19 8.74
CA ARG A 121 -20.80 5.00 9.41
C ARG A 121 -20.36 5.25 10.85
N GLY A 122 -20.04 6.50 11.16
CA GLY A 122 -19.75 6.96 12.51
C GLY A 122 -20.98 7.53 13.20
N ARG A 123 -20.82 8.02 14.45
CA ARG A 123 -21.90 8.61 15.24
C ARG A 123 -22.42 9.92 14.63
N ASN A 124 -21.56 10.71 14.02
CA ASN A 124 -21.86 12.04 13.47
C ASN A 124 -21.62 12.11 11.95
N GLY A 125 -21.95 11.05 11.21
CA GLY A 125 -21.74 10.99 9.75
C GLY A 125 -20.77 9.88 9.35
N ILE A 126 -20.11 10.09 8.22
CA ILE A 126 -19.11 9.13 7.73
C ILE A 126 -17.74 9.39 8.37
N GLU A 127 -17.04 8.33 8.68
CA GLU A 127 -15.70 8.35 9.28
C GLU A 127 -14.80 7.35 8.54
N ILE A 128 -13.49 7.60 8.54
CA ILE A 128 -12.48 6.64 8.10
C ILE A 128 -11.57 6.34 9.28
N TYR A 129 -11.45 5.06 9.65
CA TYR A 129 -10.65 4.64 10.80
C TYR A 129 -9.26 4.23 10.35
N HIS A 130 -8.25 4.78 11.02
CA HIS A 130 -6.84 4.50 10.74
C HIS A 130 -6.47 4.54 9.25
N PRO A 131 -6.88 5.59 8.50
CA PRO A 131 -6.50 5.64 7.09
C PRO A 131 -4.97 5.63 6.94
N GLU A 132 -4.48 5.01 5.87
CA GLU A 132 -3.14 5.31 5.38
C GLU A 132 -3.14 6.75 4.87
N TYR A 133 -2.13 7.55 5.19
CA TYR A 133 -2.07 8.92 4.68
C TYR A 133 -0.65 9.37 4.37
N LYS A 134 -0.55 10.33 3.47
CA LYS A 134 0.66 11.09 3.16
C LYS A 134 0.36 12.59 3.25
N ILE A 135 1.25 13.33 3.92
CA ILE A 135 1.19 14.79 3.96
C ILE A 135 1.72 15.31 2.63
N LEU A 136 0.97 16.22 2.02
CA LEU A 136 1.33 16.89 0.77
C LEU A 136 2.07 18.18 1.10
N ARG A 137 3.24 18.36 0.50
CA ARG A 137 3.98 19.61 0.62
C ARG A 137 3.42 20.64 -0.36
N PRO A 138 3.51 21.94 -0.04
CA PRO A 138 3.11 22.97 -0.99
C PRO A 138 3.86 22.81 -2.33
N GLY A 139 3.10 22.76 -3.44
CA GLY A 139 3.64 22.53 -4.77
C GLY A 139 4.03 21.09 -5.11
N GLU A 140 3.83 20.14 -4.20
CA GLU A 140 4.01 18.70 -4.48
C GLU A 140 2.75 18.15 -5.17
N ASP A 141 2.85 17.94 -6.48
CA ASP A 141 1.85 17.16 -7.21
C ASP A 141 2.19 15.67 -7.07
N LEU A 142 1.37 14.95 -6.29
CA LEU A 142 1.51 13.51 -6.13
C LEU A 142 0.66 12.82 -7.20
N PRO A 143 1.28 12.17 -8.19
CA PRO A 143 0.51 11.40 -9.15
C PRO A 143 -0.28 10.30 -8.42
N VAL A 144 -1.46 9.98 -8.90
CA VAL A 144 -2.20 8.79 -8.48
C VAL A 144 -1.49 7.53 -9.00
N SER A 145 -1.74 6.41 -8.36
CA SER A 145 -1.20 5.13 -8.85
C SER A 145 -1.71 4.86 -10.27
N LYS A 146 -0.83 4.33 -11.12
CA LYS A 146 -1.20 3.87 -12.48
C LYS A 146 -1.55 2.37 -12.51
N THR A 147 -1.39 1.69 -11.39
CA THR A 147 -1.66 0.27 -11.21
C THR A 147 -2.48 0.06 -9.96
N LEU A 148 -3.17 -1.06 -9.86
CA LEU A 148 -3.81 -1.46 -8.62
C LEU A 148 -2.79 -1.61 -7.50
N THR A 149 -3.18 -1.29 -6.28
CA THR A 149 -2.29 -1.33 -5.12
C THR A 149 -2.37 -2.70 -4.45
N PRO A 150 -1.29 -3.48 -4.41
CA PRO A 150 -1.28 -4.80 -3.79
C PRO A 150 -1.31 -4.70 -2.26
N ILE A 151 -2.04 -5.63 -1.64
CA ILE A 151 -2.09 -5.83 -0.20
C ILE A 151 -1.53 -7.20 0.12
N TYR A 152 -0.48 -7.24 0.93
CA TYR A 152 0.27 -8.44 1.26
C TYR A 152 -0.12 -9.01 2.63
N PRO A 153 -0.05 -10.33 2.82
CA PRO A 153 -0.05 -10.91 4.15
C PRO A 153 1.04 -10.28 5.01
N ALA A 154 0.71 -9.90 6.24
CA ALA A 154 1.64 -9.20 7.12
C ALA A 154 1.42 -9.60 8.57
N THR A 155 2.47 -9.53 9.38
CA THR A 155 2.42 -9.67 10.84
C THR A 155 2.27 -8.33 11.53
N GLU A 156 2.02 -8.34 12.83
CA GLU A 156 1.88 -7.15 13.65
C GLU A 156 3.12 -6.24 13.54
N GLY A 157 2.86 -4.95 13.31
CA GLY A 157 3.90 -3.93 13.15
C GLY A 157 4.66 -3.95 11.82
N LEU A 158 4.23 -4.79 10.85
CA LEU A 158 4.73 -4.76 9.48
C LEU A 158 3.75 -3.99 8.59
N GLN A 159 4.08 -2.73 8.31
CA GLN A 159 3.20 -1.83 7.55
C GLN A 159 3.20 -2.13 6.05
N GLN A 160 2.02 -2.12 5.42
CA GLN A 160 1.82 -2.35 3.99
C GLN A 160 2.68 -1.43 3.10
N THR A 161 2.77 -0.14 3.45
CA THR A 161 3.60 0.82 2.71
C THR A 161 5.07 0.41 2.71
N ARG A 162 5.57 -0.13 3.83
CA ARG A 162 6.95 -0.59 3.94
C ARG A 162 7.18 -1.86 3.12
N LEU A 163 6.25 -2.84 3.18
CA LEU A 163 6.29 -4.04 2.34
C LEU A 163 6.30 -3.69 0.86
N ARG A 164 5.38 -2.87 0.40
CA ARG A 164 5.33 -2.41 -1.00
C ARG A 164 6.65 -1.79 -1.45
N ASN A 165 7.25 -0.94 -0.60
CA ASN A 165 8.51 -0.28 -0.94
C ASN A 165 9.69 -1.25 -1.09
N ILE A 166 9.80 -2.27 -0.24
CA ILE A 166 10.90 -3.26 -0.36
C ILE A 166 10.64 -4.23 -1.51
N ILE A 167 9.40 -4.63 -1.76
CA ILE A 167 9.03 -5.47 -2.91
C ILE A 167 9.30 -4.71 -4.23
N GLN A 168 9.00 -3.42 -4.29
CA GLN A 168 9.34 -2.60 -5.45
C GLN A 168 10.85 -2.59 -5.73
N GLN A 169 11.70 -2.53 -4.71
CA GLN A 169 13.15 -2.65 -4.87
C GLN A 169 13.56 -4.05 -5.33
N ALA A 170 12.89 -5.10 -4.84
CA ALA A 170 13.13 -6.48 -5.27
C ALA A 170 12.76 -6.68 -6.75
N LEU A 171 11.66 -6.05 -7.24
CA LEU A 171 11.29 -6.07 -8.66
C LEU A 171 12.33 -5.37 -9.55
N VAL A 172 12.92 -4.27 -9.10
CA VAL A 172 14.02 -3.61 -9.82
C VAL A 172 15.25 -4.52 -9.90
N LEU A 173 15.58 -5.25 -8.82
CA LEU A 173 16.66 -6.22 -8.82
C LEU A 173 16.37 -7.40 -9.76
N LEU A 174 15.13 -7.89 -9.78
CA LEU A 174 14.69 -8.95 -10.70
C LEU A 174 14.97 -8.59 -12.16
N GLU A 175 14.67 -7.35 -12.57
CA GLU A 175 14.92 -6.84 -13.92
C GLU A 175 16.42 -6.74 -14.25
N SER A 176 17.24 -6.35 -13.28
CA SER A 176 18.66 -6.07 -13.49
C SER A 176 19.55 -7.31 -13.48
N THR A 177 19.12 -8.39 -12.83
CA THR A 177 20.00 -9.56 -12.58
C THR A 177 19.86 -10.69 -13.59
N ASN A 178 18.78 -10.73 -14.37
CA ASN A 178 18.45 -11.84 -15.29
C ASN A 178 18.62 -13.24 -14.67
N SER A 179 18.45 -13.32 -13.33
CA SER A 179 18.78 -14.49 -12.51
C SER A 179 17.62 -15.47 -12.32
N VAL A 180 16.43 -15.10 -12.79
CA VAL A 180 15.25 -15.98 -12.76
C VAL A 180 15.06 -16.61 -14.13
N LYS A 181 15.05 -17.94 -14.15
CA LYS A 181 14.82 -18.73 -15.36
C LYS A 181 13.43 -19.36 -15.30
N ASP A 182 12.77 -19.40 -16.45
CA ASP A 182 11.59 -20.25 -16.61
C ASP A 182 11.99 -21.72 -16.49
N TYR A 183 11.28 -22.45 -15.64
CA TYR A 183 11.45 -23.91 -15.51
C TYR A 183 10.60 -24.69 -16.50
N LEU A 184 9.61 -24.02 -17.12
CA LEU A 184 8.78 -24.62 -18.15
C LEU A 184 9.49 -24.54 -19.53
N PRO A 185 9.35 -25.56 -20.38
CA PRO A 185 9.84 -25.51 -21.77
C PRO A 185 9.22 -24.31 -22.51
N ALA A 186 10.03 -23.63 -23.32
CA ALA A 186 9.58 -22.49 -24.12
C ALA A 186 8.41 -22.82 -25.04
N SER A 187 8.37 -24.06 -25.59
CA SER A 187 7.25 -24.55 -26.40
C SER A 187 5.94 -24.57 -25.63
N LEU A 188 5.95 -24.99 -24.37
CA LEU A 188 4.75 -25.04 -23.51
C LEU A 188 4.27 -23.64 -23.15
N ILE A 189 5.18 -22.73 -22.80
CA ILE A 189 4.88 -21.32 -22.54
C ILE A 189 4.20 -20.69 -23.75
N ALA A 190 4.72 -20.91 -24.93
CA ALA A 190 4.17 -20.40 -26.19
C ALA A 190 2.79 -21.00 -26.52
N GLU A 191 2.64 -22.33 -26.38
CA GLU A 191 1.38 -23.05 -26.64
C GLU A 191 0.25 -22.57 -25.73
N LEU A 192 0.54 -22.41 -24.42
CA LEU A 192 -0.43 -21.96 -23.41
C LEU A 192 -0.57 -20.44 -23.36
N LYS A 193 0.18 -19.69 -24.18
CA LYS A 193 0.22 -18.22 -24.17
C LYS A 193 0.46 -17.63 -22.77
N MET A 194 1.29 -18.30 -21.99
CA MET A 194 1.66 -17.84 -20.64
C MET A 194 2.69 -16.70 -20.70
N PRO A 195 2.66 -15.74 -19.79
CA PRO A 195 3.75 -14.79 -19.63
C PRO A 195 5.02 -15.53 -19.14
N SER A 196 6.19 -14.93 -19.37
CA SER A 196 7.42 -15.39 -18.73
C SER A 196 7.28 -15.30 -17.20
N LEU A 197 8.09 -16.09 -16.45
CA LEU A 197 8.06 -16.03 -14.99
C LEU A 197 8.33 -14.61 -14.47
N ILE A 198 9.24 -13.88 -15.09
CA ILE A 198 9.53 -12.48 -14.76
C ILE A 198 8.31 -11.60 -14.99
N ASP A 199 7.65 -11.73 -16.14
CA ASP A 199 6.47 -10.93 -16.47
C ASP A 199 5.28 -11.30 -15.58
N ALA A 200 5.13 -12.58 -15.24
CA ALA A 200 4.10 -13.04 -14.29
C ALA A 200 4.29 -12.44 -12.90
N ILE A 201 5.52 -12.46 -12.37
CA ILE A 201 5.85 -11.83 -11.07
C ILE A 201 5.53 -10.33 -11.11
N LYS A 202 5.94 -9.62 -12.16
CA LYS A 202 5.64 -8.20 -12.32
C LYS A 202 4.13 -7.94 -12.38
N LEU A 203 3.41 -8.72 -13.18
CA LEU A 203 1.97 -8.58 -13.34
C LEU A 203 1.22 -8.75 -12.01
N ILE A 204 1.62 -9.73 -11.20
CA ILE A 204 0.99 -9.99 -9.90
C ILE A 204 1.29 -8.85 -8.91
N HIS A 205 2.49 -8.29 -8.91
CA HIS A 205 2.84 -7.20 -7.99
C HIS A 205 2.37 -5.81 -8.46
N GLN A 206 2.17 -5.63 -9.76
CA GLN A 206 1.81 -4.36 -10.39
C GLN A 206 0.75 -4.58 -11.48
N PRO A 207 -0.44 -5.12 -11.13
CA PRO A 207 -1.46 -5.39 -12.13
C PRO A 207 -1.95 -4.08 -12.76
N PRO A 208 -2.09 -4.04 -14.09
CA PRO A 208 -2.62 -2.89 -14.78
C PRO A 208 -4.11 -2.70 -14.47
N LEU A 209 -4.62 -1.47 -14.71
CA LEU A 209 -5.99 -1.08 -14.38
C LEU A 209 -7.07 -1.79 -15.19
N GLU A 210 -6.70 -2.30 -16.35
CA GLU A 210 -7.61 -2.98 -17.27
C GLU A 210 -8.11 -4.32 -16.72
N ILE A 211 -7.43 -4.86 -15.70
CA ILE A 211 -7.87 -6.09 -15.02
C ILE A 211 -8.95 -5.72 -14.00
N PRO A 212 -10.19 -6.25 -14.13
CA PRO A 212 -11.25 -5.97 -13.17
C PRO A 212 -10.87 -6.44 -11.76
N LEU A 213 -11.09 -5.57 -10.76
CA LEU A 213 -10.79 -5.88 -9.35
C LEU A 213 -11.49 -7.14 -8.85
N ASP A 214 -12.73 -7.34 -9.24
CA ASP A 214 -13.50 -8.52 -8.83
C ASP A 214 -12.89 -9.80 -9.37
N TRP A 215 -12.38 -9.77 -10.58
CA TRP A 215 -11.71 -10.93 -11.18
C TRP A 215 -10.39 -11.25 -10.46
N ILE A 216 -9.58 -10.24 -10.16
CA ILE A 216 -8.26 -10.44 -9.54
C ILE A 216 -8.34 -10.77 -8.04
N ASN A 217 -9.43 -10.39 -7.36
CA ASN A 217 -9.62 -10.66 -5.93
C ASN A 217 -10.40 -11.96 -5.65
N ASN A 218 -11.20 -12.45 -6.60
CA ASN A 218 -12.11 -13.58 -6.39
C ASN A 218 -11.85 -14.74 -7.37
N GLY A 219 -11.00 -14.52 -8.38
CA GLY A 219 -10.67 -15.46 -9.46
C GLY A 219 -9.77 -16.53 -9.10
#